data_c043db513446c4afe12802a88fb50554
#
_entry.id   c043db513446c4afe12802a88fb50554
#
_cell.length_a   1.000
_cell.length_b   1.000
_cell.length_c   1.000
_cell.angle_alpha   90.00
_cell.angle_beta   90.00
_cell.angle_gamma   90.00
#
_symmetry.space_group_name_H-M   'P 1'
#
loop_
_entity.id
_entity.type
_entity.pdbx_description
1 polymer ?
#
loop_
_entity_poly.entity_id
_entity_poly.type
_entity_poly.pdbx_seq_one_letter_code
_entity_poly.pdbx_strand_id
1 'polypeptide(L)'
;MKAGVKGVQDLEYEIGFTAGKNSSGHFQFVISENADIKKWEYVGLNINGSIVIGRIEDIVSKSDLMDESIDYESIKRYTENKINDSTNMSYVNVLGRLENDNLVQSREIITPGLKVYKLSSGILKKLFSFPDDESLYIGNLPDTGVPVSINIKGMRRHLAILAQTGAGKSHTASVIMEELLKKGASIIVLDPHADYVFMKKDRDGKIYSDNIDVFRTPLSTGRYSRDDIGIIKEFTIRFQDLTADDIKGIMGIKDNYTQMSPLIDDILKAMKGKKDLNDFMNTAEKLPQDDYRKIKGRLVFLEKIREIFSDYTTGIKDYLGPGKMSVLDLSGMDQYLANYFSFRILSEIYDSKISSEFKYPVFIFVEEAHNFVPPRVNSNIAGMIKKIAAEGRKFGIFLTVITQRPGKIDADVLSQCNSQIILRVTNPIDQNAILQSSENITESLMEDLPSLDTGEAIIVGEIVKMPVIIKVRDRETKPGGSDIDIISLLKEARDEVRKMNNPDEIKKKNKNLLGDF
;
A
#
# COMPACT_ATOMS: atom_id res chain seq x y z
N MET A 1 47.53 21.37 15.81
CA MET A 1 46.31 22.11 15.50
C MET A 1 45.14 21.26 15.88
N LYS A 2 44.32 21.68 16.84
CA LYS A 2 43.19 20.93 17.37
C LYS A 2 42.10 20.86 16.29
N ALA A 3 41.93 19.71 15.64
CA ALA A 3 40.70 19.41 14.92
C ALA A 3 39.59 19.30 15.98
N GLY A 4 38.75 20.30 16.06
CA GLY A 4 37.63 20.33 17.00
C GLY A 4 36.72 19.13 16.77
N VAL A 5 36.45 18.45 17.85
CA VAL A 5 35.53 17.32 17.96
C VAL A 5 34.12 17.83 17.57
N LYS A 6 33.75 17.74 16.28
CA LYS A 6 32.42 18.07 15.77
C LYS A 6 31.34 17.07 16.20
N GLY A 7 31.71 15.96 16.86
CA GLY A 7 30.79 14.85 17.14
C GLY A 7 30.07 14.85 18.49
N VAL A 8 30.47 15.72 19.44
CA VAL A 8 29.91 15.67 20.82
C VAL A 8 28.60 16.48 20.95
N GLN A 9 28.35 17.44 20.08
CA GLN A 9 27.09 18.23 20.09
C GLN A 9 25.85 17.48 19.58
N ASP A 10 26.04 16.32 18.99
CA ASP A 10 25.02 15.53 18.35
C ASP A 10 24.42 14.44 19.27
N LEU A 11 25.07 14.17 20.42
CA LEU A 11 24.61 13.24 21.46
C LEU A 11 23.93 14.05 22.58
N GLU A 12 22.70 13.69 22.97
CA GLU A 12 21.95 14.45 23.98
C GLU A 12 22.49 14.19 25.39
N TYR A 13 22.07 13.08 25.99
CA TYR A 13 22.46 12.71 27.34
C TYR A 13 22.80 11.22 27.43
N GLU A 14 23.64 10.91 28.43
CA GLU A 14 24.02 9.54 28.74
C GLU A 14 22.84 8.75 29.28
N ILE A 15 22.61 7.57 28.72
CA ILE A 15 21.51 6.67 29.09
C ILE A 15 22.00 5.34 29.67
N GLY A 16 23.30 5.10 29.67
CA GLY A 16 23.88 3.88 30.23
C GLY A 16 25.30 3.58 29.75
N PHE A 17 25.75 2.37 30.07
CA PHE A 17 27.09 1.89 29.72
C PHE A 17 27.04 0.53 29.08
N THR A 18 27.79 0.29 28.03
CA THR A 18 27.94 -1.03 27.39
C THR A 18 28.45 -2.05 28.42
N ALA A 19 27.87 -3.24 28.40
CA ALA A 19 28.20 -4.32 29.32
C ALA A 19 28.19 -5.66 28.59
N GLY A 20 28.73 -6.70 29.23
CA GLY A 20 28.67 -8.06 28.74
C GLY A 20 29.40 -8.29 27.41
N LYS A 21 28.86 -9.19 26.57
CA LYS A 21 29.45 -9.58 25.29
C LYS A 21 28.96 -8.66 24.17
N ASN A 22 29.85 -7.95 23.53
CA ASN A 22 29.57 -7.04 22.42
C ASN A 22 30.33 -7.47 21.15
N SER A 23 29.83 -7.05 20.00
CA SER A 23 30.45 -7.27 18.68
C SER A 23 30.38 -5.99 17.85
N SER A 24 30.88 -6.00 16.63
CA SER A 24 30.72 -4.88 15.70
C SER A 24 29.28 -4.72 15.17
N GLY A 25 28.45 -5.76 15.26
CA GLY A 25 27.06 -5.76 14.80
C GLY A 25 26.02 -5.58 15.91
N HIS A 26 26.36 -5.97 17.14
CA HIS A 26 25.41 -5.93 18.26
C HIS A 26 26.13 -5.59 19.56
N PHE A 27 25.47 -4.82 20.42
CA PHE A 27 25.93 -4.58 21.76
C PHE A 27 24.77 -4.56 22.76
N GLN A 28 25.09 -4.73 24.00
CA GLN A 28 24.17 -4.57 25.11
C GLN A 28 24.68 -3.52 26.09
N PHE A 29 23.77 -2.85 26.76
CA PHE A 29 24.14 -1.85 27.77
C PHE A 29 23.18 -1.91 28.97
N VAL A 30 23.72 -1.56 30.12
CA VAL A 30 22.94 -1.35 31.34
C VAL A 30 22.35 0.04 31.29
N ILE A 31 21.03 0.11 31.48
CA ILE A 31 20.26 1.36 31.41
C ILE A 31 20.42 2.11 32.72
N SER A 32 20.66 3.41 32.68
CA SER A 32 20.67 4.29 33.85
C SER A 32 19.27 4.36 34.47
N GLU A 33 19.18 4.40 35.81
CA GLU A 33 17.91 4.46 36.56
C GLU A 33 16.99 5.62 36.13
N ASN A 34 17.56 6.71 35.65
CA ASN A 34 16.81 7.91 35.23
C ASN A 34 16.55 7.99 33.71
N ALA A 35 16.96 6.98 32.95
CA ALA A 35 16.81 6.99 31.50
C ALA A 35 15.43 6.43 31.10
N ASP A 36 14.63 7.25 30.41
CA ASP A 36 13.40 6.82 29.75
C ASP A 36 13.74 6.44 28.30
N ILE A 37 13.79 5.13 28.06
CA ILE A 37 14.07 4.57 26.74
C ILE A 37 13.04 3.50 26.41
N LYS A 38 12.74 3.40 25.11
CA LYS A 38 11.77 2.44 24.57
C LYS A 38 12.40 1.56 23.50
N LYS A 39 11.81 0.41 23.27
CA LYS A 39 12.13 -0.44 22.13
C LYS A 39 11.99 0.39 20.84
N TRP A 40 12.88 0.17 19.87
CA TRP A 40 12.96 0.87 18.58
C TRP A 40 13.55 2.28 18.62
N GLU A 41 13.90 2.82 19.78
CA GLU A 41 14.67 4.07 19.84
C GLU A 41 16.10 3.88 19.33
N TYR A 42 16.69 5.00 18.94
CA TYR A 42 18.04 5.06 18.37
C TYR A 42 19.03 5.61 19.39
N VAL A 43 20.16 4.94 19.51
CA VAL A 43 21.22 5.25 20.47
C VAL A 43 22.56 5.43 19.77
N GLY A 44 23.46 6.16 20.40
CA GLY A 44 24.78 6.45 19.85
C GLY A 44 25.93 6.13 20.82
N LEU A 45 27.03 5.66 20.26
CA LEU A 45 28.30 5.46 20.93
C LEU A 45 29.33 6.36 20.28
N ASN A 46 30.20 7.02 21.09
CA ASN A 46 31.38 7.68 20.56
C ASN A 46 32.56 6.73 20.65
N ILE A 47 33.07 6.27 19.51
CA ILE A 47 34.24 5.41 19.42
C ILE A 47 35.31 6.17 18.59
N ASN A 48 36.40 6.56 19.25
CA ASN A 48 37.53 7.26 18.61
C ASN A 48 37.11 8.52 17.80
N GLY A 49 36.07 9.25 18.26
CA GLY A 49 35.58 10.45 17.59
C GLY A 49 34.53 10.18 16.47
N SER A 50 34.23 8.93 16.21
CA SER A 50 33.12 8.52 15.29
C SER A 50 31.88 8.15 16.09
N ILE A 51 30.70 8.58 15.62
CA ILE A 51 29.42 8.20 16.22
C ILE A 51 28.96 6.91 15.57
N VAL A 52 28.90 5.82 16.36
CA VAL A 52 28.28 4.54 15.99
C VAL A 52 26.84 4.59 16.42
N ILE A 53 25.94 4.32 15.50
CA ILE A 53 24.49 4.37 15.70
C ILE A 53 23.94 2.95 15.80
N GLY A 54 23.12 2.72 16.81
CA GLY A 54 22.38 1.49 16.99
C GLY A 54 20.89 1.73 17.22
N ARG A 55 20.10 0.69 17.03
CA ARG A 55 18.67 0.66 17.34
C ARG A 55 18.41 -0.35 18.45
N ILE A 56 17.62 0.05 19.43
CA ILE A 56 17.19 -0.83 20.52
C ILE A 56 16.24 -1.88 19.95
N GLU A 57 16.60 -3.15 20.09
CA GLU A 57 15.77 -4.28 19.65
C GLU A 57 14.99 -4.91 20.79
N ASP A 58 15.55 -4.88 22.01
CA ASP A 58 14.89 -5.41 23.18
C ASP A 58 15.35 -4.72 24.47
N ILE A 59 14.49 -4.74 25.48
CA ILE A 59 14.76 -4.25 26.83
C ILE A 59 14.33 -5.34 27.82
N VAL A 60 15.27 -5.81 28.62
CA VAL A 60 15.07 -6.87 29.59
C VAL A 60 15.40 -6.38 31.00
N SER A 61 14.51 -6.60 31.94
CA SER A 61 14.76 -6.39 33.36
C SER A 61 15.15 -7.72 34.02
N LYS A 62 16.24 -7.71 34.76
CA LYS A 62 16.71 -8.87 35.54
C LYS A 62 16.87 -8.50 36.99
N SER A 63 16.55 -9.41 37.87
CA SER A 63 16.79 -9.33 39.30
C SER A 63 17.43 -10.65 39.74
N ASP A 64 18.47 -10.58 40.54
CA ASP A 64 19.09 -11.78 41.12
C ASP A 64 18.33 -12.26 42.36
N LEU A 65 17.61 -11.34 43.04
CA LEU A 65 16.81 -11.66 44.22
C LEU A 65 15.39 -12.15 43.85
N MET A 66 14.86 -11.69 42.69
CA MET A 66 13.54 -12.03 42.20
C MET A 66 13.68 -12.81 40.88
N ASP A 67 14.36 -13.94 40.94
CA ASP A 67 14.54 -14.85 39.80
C ASP A 67 13.30 -15.72 39.54
N GLU A 68 13.34 -16.56 38.52
CA GLU A 68 12.23 -17.44 38.13
C GLU A 68 11.83 -18.45 39.21
N SER A 69 12.64 -18.69 40.26
CA SER A 69 12.41 -19.66 41.34
C SER A 69 11.73 -19.06 42.56
N ILE A 70 11.58 -17.73 42.61
CA ILE A 70 11.04 -17.01 43.77
C ILE A 70 9.54 -17.25 43.96
N ASP A 71 9.10 -17.44 45.23
CA ASP A 71 7.69 -17.55 45.57
C ASP A 71 6.99 -16.19 45.77
N TYR A 72 5.66 -16.22 45.68
CA TYR A 72 4.82 -15.03 45.77
C TYR A 72 5.01 -14.23 47.06
N GLU A 73 5.11 -14.91 48.20
CA GLU A 73 5.24 -14.25 49.52
C GLU A 73 6.60 -13.54 49.66
N SER A 74 7.63 -14.11 49.08
CA SER A 74 8.96 -13.49 49.01
C SER A 74 8.98 -12.24 48.11
N ILE A 75 8.35 -12.31 46.91
CA ILE A 75 8.19 -11.13 46.05
C ILE A 75 7.43 -10.01 46.77
N LYS A 76 6.30 -10.35 47.40
CA LYS A 76 5.48 -9.39 48.16
C LYS A 76 6.31 -8.71 49.26
N ARG A 77 7.07 -9.48 50.01
CA ARG A 77 7.93 -8.99 51.10
C ARG A 77 9.01 -8.04 50.60
N TYR A 78 9.67 -8.38 49.48
CA TYR A 78 10.69 -7.51 48.86
C TYR A 78 10.06 -6.21 48.37
N THR A 79 8.89 -6.27 47.74
CA THR A 79 8.16 -5.09 47.23
C THR A 79 7.73 -4.16 48.37
N GLU A 80 7.15 -4.72 49.45
CA GLU A 80 6.72 -3.95 50.64
C GLU A 80 7.89 -3.28 51.35
N ASN A 81 9.06 -3.91 51.37
CA ASN A 81 10.27 -3.34 51.93
C ASN A 81 11.08 -2.47 50.95
N LYS A 82 10.55 -2.24 49.73
CA LYS A 82 11.22 -1.48 48.66
C LYS A 82 12.62 -1.97 48.32
N ILE A 83 12.85 -3.28 48.45
CA ILE A 83 14.09 -3.92 48.03
C ILE A 83 13.98 -4.16 46.54
N ASN A 84 14.76 -3.45 45.74
CA ASN A 84 14.83 -3.62 44.30
C ASN A 84 16.30 -3.72 43.89
N ASP A 85 16.67 -4.84 43.30
CA ASP A 85 17.98 -5.13 42.73
C ASP A 85 17.91 -5.23 41.20
N SER A 86 16.76 -4.85 40.63
CA SER A 86 16.56 -5.01 39.20
C SER A 86 17.56 -4.18 38.39
N THR A 87 18.18 -4.83 37.43
CA THR A 87 19.04 -4.23 36.42
C THR A 87 18.35 -4.29 35.07
N ASN A 88 18.12 -3.13 34.48
CA ASN A 88 17.55 -3.02 33.13
C ASN A 88 18.65 -3.06 32.10
N MET A 89 18.56 -3.98 31.16
CA MET A 89 19.51 -4.14 30.05
C MET A 89 18.82 -3.95 28.72
N SER A 90 19.49 -3.27 27.80
CA SER A 90 19.02 -3.13 26.43
C SER A 90 19.92 -3.88 25.46
N TYR A 91 19.32 -4.50 24.46
CA TYR A 91 19.99 -5.15 23.33
C TYR A 91 19.86 -4.26 22.10
N VAL A 92 20.98 -3.99 21.45
CA VAL A 92 21.07 -3.00 20.38
C VAL A 92 21.71 -3.62 19.14
N ASN A 93 21.05 -3.46 18.01
CA ASN A 93 21.60 -3.76 16.69
C ASN A 93 22.35 -2.53 16.16
N VAL A 94 23.59 -2.71 15.75
CA VAL A 94 24.43 -1.65 15.16
C VAL A 94 24.01 -1.43 13.71
N LEU A 95 23.55 -0.22 13.41
CA LEU A 95 23.12 0.16 12.07
C LEU A 95 24.30 0.67 11.22
N GLY A 96 25.30 1.26 11.87
CA GLY A 96 26.46 1.80 11.19
C GLY A 96 27.13 2.93 11.97
N ARG A 97 28.11 3.58 11.34
CA ARG A 97 28.70 4.83 11.85
C ARG A 97 28.33 6.01 10.97
N LEU A 98 28.20 7.18 11.58
CA LEU A 98 27.87 8.41 10.88
C LEU A 98 29.13 9.01 10.23
N GLU A 99 29.11 9.15 8.90
CA GLU A 99 30.14 9.86 8.13
C GLU A 99 29.47 10.83 7.15
N ASN A 100 29.76 12.13 7.28
CA ASN A 100 29.19 13.16 6.41
C ASN A 100 27.67 13.08 6.24
N ASP A 101 26.93 12.92 7.34
CA ASP A 101 25.47 12.74 7.40
C ASP A 101 24.94 11.47 6.70
N ASN A 102 25.82 10.54 6.33
CA ASN A 102 25.49 9.22 5.82
C ASN A 102 25.85 8.13 6.81
N LEU A 103 25.09 7.05 6.76
CA LEU A 103 25.39 5.85 7.54
C LEU A 103 26.27 4.91 6.70
N VAL A 104 27.46 4.62 7.23
CA VAL A 104 28.40 3.66 6.63
C VAL A 104 28.58 2.47 7.56
N GLN A 105 28.96 1.32 7.01
CA GLN A 105 29.14 0.12 7.82
C GLN A 105 30.18 0.35 8.94
N SER A 106 29.80 0.10 10.19
CA SER A 106 30.72 0.11 11.33
C SER A 106 31.50 -1.20 11.38
N ARG A 107 32.81 -1.09 11.62
CA ARG A 107 33.70 -2.24 11.84
C ARG A 107 34.45 -2.12 13.16
N GLU A 108 34.11 -1.13 13.97
CA GLU A 108 34.73 -0.87 15.26
C GLU A 108 34.35 -1.95 16.28
N ILE A 109 35.29 -2.29 17.15
CA ILE A 109 35.02 -3.17 18.28
C ILE A 109 34.35 -2.34 19.37
N ILE A 110 33.18 -2.80 19.82
CA ILE A 110 32.46 -2.19 20.93
C ILE A 110 32.88 -2.91 22.22
N THR A 111 33.65 -2.23 23.05
CA THR A 111 34.10 -2.79 24.32
C THR A 111 33.12 -2.47 25.45
N PRO A 112 33.04 -3.30 26.51
CA PRO A 112 32.30 -2.93 27.72
C PRO A 112 32.85 -1.64 28.36
N GLY A 113 31.95 -0.88 28.99
CA GLY A 113 32.27 0.37 29.67
C GLY A 113 32.21 1.62 28.81
N LEU A 114 31.78 1.54 27.54
CA LEU A 114 31.55 2.71 26.72
C LEU A 114 30.22 3.37 27.10
N LYS A 115 30.19 4.69 27.09
CA LYS A 115 28.98 5.48 27.33
C LYS A 115 28.02 5.36 26.15
N VAL A 116 26.75 5.08 26.44
CA VAL A 116 25.66 5.05 25.48
C VAL A 116 24.83 6.33 25.65
N TYR A 117 24.48 6.95 24.55
CA TYR A 117 23.80 8.24 24.53
C TYR A 117 22.49 8.14 23.74
N LYS A 118 21.49 8.91 24.15
CA LYS A 118 20.33 9.19 23.31
C LYS A 118 20.73 10.07 22.14
N LEU A 119 20.23 9.78 20.93
CA LEU A 119 20.51 10.60 19.75
C LEU A 119 19.65 11.86 19.74
N SER A 120 20.26 12.98 19.36
CA SER A 120 19.53 14.23 19.19
C SER A 120 18.52 14.15 18.04
N SER A 121 17.42 14.90 18.16
CA SER A 121 16.45 15.05 17.07
C SER A 121 17.11 15.60 15.79
N GLY A 122 18.20 16.36 15.91
CA GLY A 122 18.97 16.85 14.78
C GLY A 122 19.63 15.74 13.96
N ILE A 123 20.29 14.77 14.63
CA ILE A 123 20.85 13.59 13.95
C ILE A 123 19.75 12.73 13.35
N LEU A 124 18.70 12.44 14.11
CA LEU A 124 17.60 11.62 13.63
C LEU A 124 16.97 12.24 12.37
N LYS A 125 16.75 13.56 12.35
CA LYS A 125 16.27 14.25 11.16
C LYS A 125 17.18 14.05 9.95
N LYS A 126 18.51 14.16 10.12
CA LYS A 126 19.47 13.92 9.03
C LYS A 126 19.47 12.48 8.53
N LEU A 127 19.30 11.51 9.44
CA LEU A 127 19.25 10.09 9.09
C LEU A 127 18.00 9.75 8.29
N PHE A 128 16.84 10.33 8.64
CA PHE A 128 15.53 10.00 8.07
C PHE A 128 15.03 11.01 7.03
N SER A 129 15.87 11.93 6.57
CA SER A 129 15.55 12.84 5.49
C SER A 129 16.43 12.63 4.26
N PHE A 130 15.96 13.15 3.14
CA PHE A 130 16.66 13.21 1.87
C PHE A 130 16.59 14.65 1.34
N PRO A 131 17.37 15.01 0.31
CA PRO A 131 17.21 16.30 -0.37
C PRO A 131 15.77 16.52 -0.83
N ASP A 132 15.27 17.74 -0.77
CA ASP A 132 13.86 18.05 -1.03
C ASP A 132 13.35 17.49 -2.37
N ASP A 133 14.16 17.57 -3.43
CA ASP A 133 13.79 17.05 -4.75
C ASP A 133 13.60 15.53 -4.77
N GLU A 134 14.19 14.81 -3.82
CA GLU A 134 14.16 13.36 -3.72
C GLU A 134 13.28 12.84 -2.60
N SER A 135 12.77 13.73 -1.76
CA SER A 135 12.08 13.44 -0.50
C SER A 135 10.58 13.38 -0.69
N LEU A 136 9.96 12.31 -0.19
CA LEU A 136 8.51 12.18 0.00
C LEU A 136 8.26 12.03 1.49
N TYR A 137 7.64 13.03 2.13
CA TYR A 137 7.34 12.99 3.55
C TYR A 137 6.19 12.05 3.86
N ILE A 138 6.47 10.97 4.60
CA ILE A 138 5.50 9.90 4.84
C ILE A 138 4.95 9.87 6.27
N GLY A 139 5.66 10.39 7.25
CA GLY A 139 5.23 10.36 8.65
C GLY A 139 6.34 10.73 9.61
N ASN A 140 6.21 10.30 10.87
CA ASN A 140 7.17 10.62 11.92
C ASN A 140 7.64 9.35 12.64
N LEU A 141 8.81 9.40 13.23
CA LEU A 141 9.23 8.40 14.21
C LEU A 141 8.22 8.39 15.38
N PRO A 142 7.79 7.22 15.86
CA PRO A 142 6.92 7.14 17.02
C PRO A 142 7.49 7.91 18.21
N ASP A 143 6.63 8.50 19.02
CA ASP A 143 6.96 9.21 20.27
C ASP A 143 7.92 10.42 20.16
N THR A 144 8.65 10.57 19.06
CA THR A 144 9.68 11.64 18.94
C THR A 144 9.24 12.81 18.07
N GLY A 145 8.25 12.63 17.21
CA GLY A 145 7.81 13.65 16.25
C GLY A 145 8.84 13.98 15.15
N VAL A 146 9.96 13.26 15.08
CA VAL A 146 10.98 13.46 14.04
C VAL A 146 10.43 13.03 12.69
N PRO A 147 10.42 13.92 11.67
CA PRO A 147 9.87 13.61 10.36
C PRO A 147 10.72 12.56 9.64
N VAL A 148 10.03 11.63 9.00
CA VAL A 148 10.61 10.58 8.17
C VAL A 148 10.14 10.73 6.74
N SER A 149 11.08 10.74 5.82
CA SER A 149 10.80 10.76 4.38
C SER A 149 11.35 9.50 3.72
N ILE A 150 10.75 9.12 2.61
CA ILE A 150 11.25 8.09 1.72
C ILE A 150 11.86 8.72 0.47
N ASN A 151 12.83 8.04 -0.12
CA ASN A 151 13.53 8.51 -1.31
C ASN A 151 12.80 8.05 -2.59
N ILE A 152 12.39 9.01 -3.43
CA ILE A 152 11.75 8.70 -4.71
C ILE A 152 12.64 7.87 -5.65
N LYS A 153 13.98 8.01 -5.57
CA LYS A 153 14.91 7.20 -6.37
C LYS A 153 14.85 5.73 -6.00
N GLY A 154 14.58 5.40 -4.74
CA GLY A 154 14.41 4.01 -4.29
C GLY A 154 13.18 3.34 -4.89
N MET A 155 12.14 4.10 -5.25
CA MET A 155 10.94 3.56 -5.91
C MET A 155 11.22 3.02 -7.33
N ARG A 156 12.40 3.31 -7.91
CA ARG A 156 12.82 2.75 -9.21
C ARG A 156 12.87 1.21 -9.22
N ARG A 157 12.97 0.58 -8.07
CA ARG A 157 12.96 -0.87 -7.91
C ARG A 157 11.65 -1.37 -7.32
N HIS A 158 10.57 -0.68 -7.66
CA HIS A 158 9.22 -1.01 -7.26
C HIS A 158 8.98 -0.97 -5.75
N LEU A 159 7.73 -0.88 -5.36
CA LEU A 159 7.30 -0.77 -3.97
C LEU A 159 6.20 -1.80 -3.69
N ALA A 160 6.21 -2.41 -2.52
CA ALA A 160 5.09 -3.16 -1.99
C ALA A 160 4.53 -2.47 -0.73
N ILE A 161 3.21 -2.32 -0.65
CA ILE A 161 2.49 -1.88 0.54
C ILE A 161 1.67 -3.06 1.05
N LEU A 162 2.09 -3.61 2.18
CA LEU A 162 1.60 -4.87 2.71
C LEU A 162 0.92 -4.64 4.07
N ALA A 163 -0.32 -5.08 4.21
CA ALA A 163 -1.09 -4.82 5.42
C ALA A 163 -2.31 -5.74 5.52
N GLN A 164 -2.68 -6.16 6.71
CA GLN A 164 -4.01 -6.72 6.89
C GLN A 164 -5.11 -5.65 6.78
N THR A 165 -6.36 -6.08 6.65
CA THR A 165 -7.53 -5.19 6.58
C THR A 165 -7.60 -4.29 7.83
N GLY A 166 -7.88 -3.00 7.63
CA GLY A 166 -8.00 -2.02 8.72
C GLY A 166 -6.68 -1.51 9.31
N ALA A 167 -5.51 -1.95 8.83
CA ALA A 167 -4.21 -1.49 9.32
C ALA A 167 -3.77 -0.12 8.78
N GLY A 168 -4.45 0.43 7.76
CA GLY A 168 -4.12 1.73 7.16
C GLY A 168 -3.50 1.67 5.77
N LYS A 169 -3.66 0.57 5.03
CA LYS A 169 -3.10 0.32 3.69
C LYS A 169 -3.42 1.44 2.69
N SER A 170 -4.70 1.69 2.44
CA SER A 170 -5.16 2.70 1.46
C SER A 170 -4.81 4.13 1.91
N HIS A 171 -4.75 4.37 3.23
CA HIS A 171 -4.27 5.63 3.80
C HIS A 171 -2.79 5.87 3.44
N THR A 172 -1.93 4.89 3.70
CA THR A 172 -0.49 4.96 3.42
C THR A 172 -0.21 5.16 1.92
N ALA A 173 -0.91 4.41 1.07
CA ALA A 173 -0.82 4.56 -0.39
C ALA A 173 -1.22 5.98 -0.83
N SER A 174 -2.31 6.52 -0.26
CA SER A 174 -2.76 7.89 -0.56
C SER A 174 -1.72 8.95 -0.18
N VAL A 175 -1.09 8.82 0.98
CA VAL A 175 0.00 9.73 1.40
C VAL A 175 1.14 9.74 0.40
N ILE A 176 1.54 8.57 -0.13
CA ILE A 176 2.59 8.49 -1.15
C ILE A 176 2.15 9.11 -2.47
N MET A 177 0.90 8.87 -2.89
CA MET A 177 0.34 9.46 -4.11
C MET A 177 0.26 10.99 -4.00
N GLU A 178 -0.13 11.54 -2.85
CA GLU A 178 -0.12 12.98 -2.58
C GLU A 178 1.28 13.57 -2.78
N GLU A 179 2.28 12.98 -2.16
CA GLU A 179 3.67 13.46 -2.27
C GLU A 179 4.22 13.34 -3.70
N LEU A 180 3.94 12.24 -4.40
CA LEU A 180 4.31 12.06 -5.80
C LEU A 180 3.64 13.08 -6.71
N LEU A 181 2.34 13.38 -6.48
CA LEU A 181 1.60 14.37 -7.26
C LEU A 181 2.20 15.76 -7.07
N LYS A 182 2.58 16.15 -5.84
CA LYS A 182 3.30 17.41 -5.55
C LYS A 182 4.63 17.51 -6.29
N LYS A 183 5.29 16.38 -6.58
CA LYS A 183 6.52 16.32 -7.39
C LYS A 183 6.26 16.29 -8.90
N GLY A 184 5.00 16.37 -9.33
CA GLY A 184 4.64 16.37 -10.76
C GLY A 184 4.67 14.99 -11.41
N ALA A 185 4.55 13.93 -10.64
CA ALA A 185 4.52 12.56 -11.14
C ALA A 185 3.26 12.27 -11.97
N SER A 186 3.40 11.38 -12.97
CA SER A 186 2.26 10.78 -13.66
C SER A 186 1.86 9.51 -12.91
N ILE A 187 0.62 9.47 -12.41
CA ILE A 187 0.15 8.40 -11.51
C ILE A 187 -1.07 7.71 -12.12
N ILE A 188 -1.04 6.39 -12.18
CA ILE A 188 -2.16 5.54 -12.59
C ILE A 188 -2.53 4.64 -11.41
N VAL A 189 -3.81 4.61 -11.06
CA VAL A 189 -4.33 3.78 -9.96
C VAL A 189 -5.36 2.81 -10.50
N LEU A 190 -5.10 1.52 -10.40
CA LEU A 190 -6.08 0.46 -10.64
C LEU A 190 -6.81 0.19 -9.33
N ASP A 191 -8.07 0.61 -9.25
CA ASP A 191 -8.85 0.69 -8.01
C ASP A 191 -10.10 -0.21 -8.04
N PRO A 192 -10.00 -1.48 -7.61
CA PRO A 192 -11.13 -2.42 -7.64
C PRO A 192 -12.25 -2.08 -6.65
N HIS A 193 -12.00 -1.22 -5.68
CA HIS A 193 -12.93 -0.95 -4.57
C HIS A 193 -13.41 0.51 -4.50
N ALA A 194 -12.93 1.37 -5.41
CA ALA A 194 -13.20 2.80 -5.41
C ALA A 194 -12.69 3.52 -4.12
N ASP A 195 -11.54 3.07 -3.59
CA ASP A 195 -10.94 3.59 -2.36
C ASP A 195 -10.28 4.97 -2.56
N TYR A 196 -9.82 5.27 -3.78
CA TYR A 196 -9.03 6.46 -4.09
C TYR A 196 -9.79 7.55 -4.84
N VAL A 197 -11.05 7.31 -5.18
CA VAL A 197 -11.87 8.26 -5.97
C VAL A 197 -12.05 9.62 -5.28
N PHE A 198 -12.06 9.62 -3.95
CA PHE A 198 -12.21 10.85 -3.16
C PHE A 198 -10.92 11.67 -3.02
N MET A 199 -9.78 11.19 -3.50
CA MET A 199 -8.52 11.95 -3.47
C MET A 199 -8.56 13.26 -4.25
N LYS A 200 -9.56 13.46 -5.11
CA LYS A 200 -9.81 14.73 -5.79
C LYS A 200 -10.21 15.85 -4.81
N LYS A 201 -10.69 15.52 -3.63
CA LYS A 201 -11.10 16.45 -2.58
C LYS A 201 -10.12 16.41 -1.39
N ASP A 202 -9.98 17.54 -0.72
CA ASP A 202 -9.35 17.62 0.58
C ASP A 202 -10.33 17.17 1.70
N ARG A 203 -9.88 17.18 2.94
CA ARG A 203 -10.68 16.81 4.11
C ARG A 203 -11.89 17.72 4.33
N ASP A 204 -11.82 18.98 3.89
CA ASP A 204 -12.89 19.97 3.99
C ASP A 204 -13.88 19.87 2.82
N GLY A 205 -13.64 18.96 1.86
CA GLY A 205 -14.48 18.76 0.68
C GLY A 205 -14.20 19.72 -0.47
N LYS A 206 -13.14 20.55 -0.38
CA LYS A 206 -12.69 21.39 -1.50
C LYS A 206 -11.88 20.57 -2.51
N ILE A 207 -11.71 21.09 -3.70
CA ILE A 207 -10.85 20.45 -4.71
C ILE A 207 -9.40 20.48 -4.20
N TYR A 208 -8.80 19.29 -4.02
CA TYR A 208 -7.40 19.14 -3.64
C TYR A 208 -6.48 19.40 -4.84
N SER A 209 -6.83 18.86 -6.01
CA SER A 209 -6.09 19.09 -7.25
C SER A 209 -6.99 18.88 -8.46
N ASP A 210 -6.90 19.80 -9.43
CA ASP A 210 -7.56 19.65 -10.73
C ASP A 210 -6.89 18.57 -11.61
N ASN A 211 -5.65 18.19 -11.28
CA ASN A 211 -4.89 17.18 -11.99
C ASN A 211 -5.25 15.74 -11.60
N ILE A 212 -6.26 15.53 -10.75
CA ILE A 212 -6.79 14.22 -10.40
C ILE A 212 -8.06 13.95 -11.20
N ASP A 213 -8.01 12.96 -12.07
CA ASP A 213 -9.16 12.48 -12.85
C ASP A 213 -9.65 11.13 -12.31
N VAL A 214 -10.96 10.99 -12.22
CA VAL A 214 -11.62 9.71 -11.88
C VAL A 214 -12.32 9.20 -13.12
N PHE A 215 -11.94 7.99 -13.53
CA PHE A 215 -12.56 7.27 -14.65
C PHE A 215 -13.47 6.18 -14.10
N ARG A 216 -14.69 6.15 -14.60
CA ARG A 216 -15.74 5.25 -14.13
C ARG A 216 -16.43 4.57 -15.30
N THR A 217 -16.70 3.26 -15.18
CA THR A 217 -17.59 2.60 -16.13
C THR A 217 -19.05 2.67 -15.65
N PRO A 218 -20.05 2.46 -16.53
CA PRO A 218 -21.44 2.33 -16.11
C PRO A 218 -21.70 1.18 -15.13
N LEU A 219 -20.81 0.19 -15.08
CA LEU A 219 -20.90 -0.98 -14.18
C LEU A 219 -20.41 -0.70 -12.76
N SER A 220 -19.77 0.44 -12.51
CA SER A 220 -19.17 0.75 -11.21
C SER A 220 -20.19 0.70 -10.08
N THR A 221 -19.82 0.02 -8.99
CA THR A 221 -20.58 -0.02 -7.74
C THR A 221 -20.09 1.00 -6.71
N GLY A 222 -19.14 1.85 -7.09
CA GLY A 222 -18.62 2.91 -6.24
C GLY A 222 -19.73 3.85 -5.76
N ARG A 223 -19.80 4.07 -4.44
CA ARG A 223 -20.82 4.91 -3.80
C ARG A 223 -20.38 6.37 -3.78
N TYR A 224 -20.35 7.01 -4.94
CA TYR A 224 -20.02 8.42 -5.08
C TYR A 224 -20.73 9.02 -6.31
N SER A 225 -20.94 10.32 -6.27
CA SER A 225 -21.62 11.09 -7.31
C SER A 225 -20.72 12.23 -7.82
N ARG A 226 -21.21 12.97 -8.82
CA ARG A 226 -20.55 14.21 -9.26
C ARG A 226 -20.53 15.28 -8.18
N ASP A 227 -21.50 15.30 -7.30
CA ASP A 227 -21.53 16.24 -6.17
C ASP A 227 -20.43 15.94 -5.15
N ASP A 228 -20.10 14.65 -4.99
CA ASP A 228 -19.06 14.23 -4.05
C ASP A 228 -17.65 14.56 -4.53
N ILE A 229 -17.34 14.36 -5.82
CA ILE A 229 -15.97 14.43 -6.34
C ILE A 229 -15.79 15.38 -7.54
N GLY A 230 -16.87 15.98 -8.07
CA GLY A 230 -16.84 16.82 -9.26
C GLY A 230 -16.92 16.02 -10.56
N ILE A 231 -16.10 16.36 -11.55
CA ILE A 231 -16.14 15.73 -12.88
C ILE A 231 -15.71 14.26 -12.78
N ILE A 232 -16.59 13.37 -13.24
CA ILE A 232 -16.31 11.95 -13.45
C ILE A 232 -16.20 11.74 -14.95
N LYS A 233 -15.10 11.13 -15.39
CA LYS A 233 -14.88 10.73 -16.80
C LYS A 233 -15.41 9.33 -17.01
N GLU A 234 -16.05 9.10 -18.14
CA GLU A 234 -16.46 7.76 -18.52
C GLU A 234 -15.29 6.97 -19.07
N PHE A 235 -15.18 5.71 -18.67
CA PHE A 235 -14.25 4.75 -19.23
C PHE A 235 -15.01 3.77 -20.11
N THR A 236 -14.91 3.96 -21.41
CA THR A 236 -15.69 3.24 -22.42
C THR A 236 -14.81 2.70 -23.54
N ILE A 237 -15.35 1.78 -24.32
CA ILE A 237 -14.69 1.18 -25.47
C ILE A 237 -15.65 1.20 -26.66
N ARG A 238 -15.17 1.58 -27.83
CA ARG A 238 -15.91 1.39 -29.07
C ARG A 238 -15.72 -0.05 -29.53
N PHE A 239 -16.81 -0.79 -29.67
CA PHE A 239 -16.78 -2.23 -30.02
C PHE A 239 -16.00 -2.48 -31.33
N GLN A 240 -16.09 -1.59 -32.29
CA GLN A 240 -15.41 -1.67 -33.58
C GLN A 240 -13.87 -1.62 -33.48
N ASP A 241 -13.33 -1.10 -32.39
CA ASP A 241 -11.88 -1.03 -32.15
C ASP A 241 -11.31 -2.31 -31.55
N LEU A 242 -12.18 -3.25 -31.16
CA LEU A 242 -11.79 -4.50 -30.54
C LEU A 242 -11.29 -5.52 -31.56
N THR A 243 -10.15 -6.12 -31.27
CA THR A 243 -9.65 -7.30 -31.96
C THR A 243 -10.37 -8.59 -31.47
N ALA A 244 -10.17 -9.68 -32.17
CA ALA A 244 -10.66 -10.98 -31.70
C ALA A 244 -10.13 -11.35 -30.31
N ASP A 245 -8.87 -11.02 -30.04
CA ASP A 245 -8.23 -11.32 -28.75
C ASP A 245 -8.77 -10.41 -27.62
N ASP A 246 -9.11 -9.16 -27.93
CA ASP A 246 -9.81 -8.30 -26.98
C ASP A 246 -11.17 -8.86 -26.59
N ILE A 247 -11.95 -9.29 -27.59
CA ILE A 247 -13.29 -9.87 -27.34
C ILE A 247 -13.15 -11.18 -26.54
N LYS A 248 -12.20 -12.05 -26.88
CA LYS A 248 -11.90 -13.26 -26.11
C LYS A 248 -11.52 -12.92 -24.66
N GLY A 249 -10.68 -11.91 -24.47
CA GLY A 249 -10.27 -11.41 -23.15
C GLY A 249 -11.46 -10.92 -22.32
N ILE A 250 -12.29 -10.05 -22.89
CA ILE A 250 -13.52 -9.55 -22.27
C ILE A 250 -14.47 -10.70 -21.90
N MET A 251 -14.66 -11.65 -22.80
CA MET A 251 -15.52 -12.81 -22.58
C MET A 251 -14.90 -13.86 -21.64
N GLY A 252 -13.67 -13.68 -21.19
CA GLY A 252 -12.94 -14.64 -20.35
C GLY A 252 -12.70 -15.99 -21.05
N ILE A 253 -12.54 -15.97 -22.37
CA ILE A 253 -12.19 -17.15 -23.18
C ILE A 253 -10.68 -17.29 -23.13
N LYS A 254 -10.21 -18.35 -22.49
CA LYS A 254 -8.77 -18.67 -22.39
C LYS A 254 -8.30 -19.38 -23.67
N ASP A 255 -7.00 -19.29 -23.95
CA ASP A 255 -6.39 -19.94 -25.14
C ASP A 255 -6.62 -21.46 -25.19
N ASN A 256 -6.77 -22.11 -24.03
CA ASN A 256 -7.09 -23.53 -23.95
C ASN A 256 -8.56 -23.89 -24.28
N TYR A 257 -9.43 -22.89 -24.47
CA TYR A 257 -10.80 -23.11 -24.97
C TYR A 257 -10.82 -23.23 -26.50
N THR A 258 -10.16 -24.28 -27.02
CA THR A 258 -9.90 -24.53 -28.45
C THR A 258 -11.15 -24.56 -29.32
N GLN A 259 -12.32 -24.86 -28.73
CA GLN A 259 -13.59 -24.91 -29.45
C GLN A 259 -14.32 -23.55 -29.52
N MET A 260 -14.07 -22.62 -28.59
CA MET A 260 -14.73 -21.32 -28.57
C MET A 260 -13.94 -20.23 -29.29
N SER A 261 -12.61 -20.27 -29.17
CA SER A 261 -11.73 -19.24 -29.73
C SER A 261 -11.91 -19.05 -31.25
N PRO A 262 -11.96 -20.11 -32.09
CA PRO A 262 -12.17 -19.95 -33.52
C PRO A 262 -13.53 -19.35 -33.88
N LEU A 263 -14.56 -19.62 -33.07
CA LEU A 263 -15.91 -19.10 -33.34
C LEU A 263 -15.96 -17.56 -33.28
N ILE A 264 -15.16 -16.93 -32.41
CA ILE A 264 -15.07 -15.47 -32.35
C ILE A 264 -14.47 -14.91 -33.64
N ASP A 265 -13.39 -15.55 -34.15
CA ASP A 265 -12.75 -15.17 -35.41
C ASP A 265 -13.72 -15.32 -36.60
N ASP A 266 -14.53 -16.40 -36.59
CA ASP A 266 -15.50 -16.67 -37.64
C ASP A 266 -16.64 -15.67 -37.62
N ILE A 267 -17.16 -15.30 -36.43
CA ILE A 267 -18.18 -14.26 -36.28
C ILE A 267 -17.65 -12.93 -36.83
N LEU A 268 -16.47 -12.51 -36.42
CA LEU A 268 -15.87 -11.24 -36.87
C LEU A 268 -15.66 -11.18 -38.40
N LYS A 269 -15.23 -12.29 -39.01
CA LYS A 269 -15.09 -12.42 -40.47
C LYS A 269 -16.43 -12.36 -41.20
N ALA A 270 -17.48 -12.91 -40.59
CA ALA A 270 -18.81 -12.98 -41.19
C ALA A 270 -19.61 -11.67 -41.04
N MET A 271 -19.23 -10.76 -40.15
CA MET A 271 -19.85 -9.45 -39.95
C MET A 271 -19.77 -8.61 -41.23
N LYS A 272 -20.95 -8.12 -41.71
CA LYS A 272 -21.06 -7.30 -42.94
C LYS A 272 -21.56 -5.87 -42.68
N GLY A 273 -22.03 -5.58 -41.46
CA GLY A 273 -22.67 -4.34 -41.08
C GLY A 273 -21.69 -3.30 -40.46
N LYS A 274 -22.18 -2.62 -39.44
CA LYS A 274 -21.46 -1.56 -38.72
C LYS A 274 -20.30 -2.10 -37.87
N LYS A 275 -20.18 -3.41 -37.73
CA LYS A 275 -19.22 -4.08 -36.85
C LYS A 275 -19.35 -3.66 -35.37
N ASP A 276 -20.55 -3.29 -34.97
CA ASP A 276 -20.89 -3.00 -33.57
C ASP A 276 -21.30 -4.27 -32.82
N LEU A 277 -21.60 -4.13 -31.51
CA LEU A 277 -22.03 -5.25 -30.68
C LEU A 277 -23.31 -5.93 -31.22
N ASN A 278 -24.27 -5.13 -31.75
CA ASN A 278 -25.51 -5.71 -32.29
C ASN A 278 -25.22 -6.56 -33.53
N ASP A 279 -24.35 -6.09 -34.42
CA ASP A 279 -23.95 -6.84 -35.61
C ASP A 279 -23.19 -8.14 -35.21
N PHE A 280 -22.37 -8.08 -34.18
CA PHE A 280 -21.68 -9.25 -33.59
C PHE A 280 -22.68 -10.26 -33.05
N MET A 281 -23.65 -9.82 -32.22
CA MET A 281 -24.69 -10.70 -31.65
C MET A 281 -25.58 -11.32 -32.72
N ASN A 282 -26.05 -10.54 -33.67
CA ASN A 282 -26.88 -11.03 -34.79
C ASN A 282 -26.13 -12.01 -35.70
N THR A 283 -24.81 -11.86 -35.85
CA THR A 283 -23.98 -12.75 -36.63
C THR A 283 -23.73 -14.05 -35.86
N ALA A 284 -23.51 -13.98 -34.55
CA ALA A 284 -23.38 -15.14 -33.69
C ALA A 284 -24.63 -16.04 -33.68
N GLU A 285 -25.81 -15.45 -33.71
CA GLU A 285 -27.08 -16.20 -33.78
C GLU A 285 -27.27 -17.02 -35.08
N LYS A 286 -26.54 -16.67 -36.14
CA LYS A 286 -26.54 -17.40 -37.43
C LYS A 286 -25.57 -18.57 -37.46
N LEU A 287 -24.78 -18.80 -36.43
CA LEU A 287 -23.90 -19.97 -36.32
C LEU A 287 -24.74 -21.27 -36.29
N PRO A 288 -24.15 -22.42 -36.71
CA PRO A 288 -24.70 -23.72 -36.45
C PRO A 288 -25.12 -23.89 -34.99
N GLN A 289 -26.26 -24.56 -34.74
CA GLN A 289 -26.84 -24.61 -33.40
C GLN A 289 -25.88 -25.15 -32.32
N ASP A 290 -25.03 -26.10 -32.68
CA ASP A 290 -24.06 -26.69 -31.76
C ASP A 290 -22.93 -25.68 -31.41
N ASP A 291 -22.48 -24.87 -32.35
CA ASP A 291 -21.48 -23.86 -32.15
C ASP A 291 -22.02 -22.67 -31.36
N TYR A 292 -23.26 -22.25 -31.68
CA TYR A 292 -23.94 -21.22 -30.88
C TYR A 292 -24.09 -21.65 -29.41
N ARG A 293 -24.45 -22.91 -29.15
CA ARG A 293 -24.59 -23.43 -27.78
C ARG A 293 -23.25 -23.31 -26.98
N LYS A 294 -22.11 -23.53 -27.63
CA LYS A 294 -20.78 -23.43 -26.98
C LYS A 294 -20.51 -22.03 -26.45
N ILE A 295 -20.89 -20.98 -27.19
CA ILE A 295 -20.59 -19.59 -26.85
C ILE A 295 -21.74 -18.82 -26.20
N LYS A 296 -22.96 -19.37 -26.18
CA LYS A 296 -24.20 -18.70 -25.71
C LYS A 296 -24.01 -18.01 -24.35
N GLY A 297 -23.41 -18.70 -23.38
CA GLY A 297 -23.18 -18.14 -22.04
C GLY A 297 -22.27 -16.90 -22.07
N ARG A 298 -21.30 -16.86 -22.98
CA ARG A 298 -20.39 -15.73 -23.16
C ARG A 298 -21.06 -14.57 -23.90
N LEU A 299 -21.95 -14.86 -24.84
CA LEU A 299 -22.78 -13.85 -25.50
C LEU A 299 -23.72 -13.16 -24.51
N VAL A 300 -24.35 -13.92 -23.62
CA VAL A 300 -25.21 -13.38 -22.55
C VAL A 300 -24.36 -12.46 -21.63
N PHE A 301 -23.12 -12.82 -21.37
CA PHE A 301 -22.22 -11.97 -20.59
C PHE A 301 -21.91 -10.65 -21.32
N LEU A 302 -21.57 -10.68 -22.62
CA LEU A 302 -21.38 -9.46 -23.42
C LEU A 302 -22.61 -8.55 -23.41
N GLU A 303 -23.79 -9.12 -23.48
CA GLU A 303 -25.03 -8.36 -23.39
C GLU A 303 -25.22 -7.67 -22.04
N LYS A 304 -24.84 -8.32 -20.93
CA LYS A 304 -24.90 -7.71 -19.59
C LYS A 304 -23.98 -6.51 -19.43
N ILE A 305 -22.85 -6.52 -20.12
CA ILE A 305 -21.88 -5.44 -20.04
C ILE A 305 -22.01 -4.45 -21.20
N ARG A 306 -23.10 -4.51 -21.96
CA ARG A 306 -23.35 -3.67 -23.14
C ARG A 306 -23.06 -2.18 -22.92
N GLU A 307 -23.36 -1.68 -21.73
CA GLU A 307 -23.22 -0.27 -21.37
C GLU A 307 -21.77 0.24 -21.38
N ILE A 308 -20.76 -0.65 -21.36
CA ILE A 308 -19.34 -0.24 -21.48
C ILE A 308 -18.98 0.14 -22.93
N PHE A 309 -19.80 -0.28 -23.92
CA PHE A 309 -19.55 -0.01 -25.32
C PHE A 309 -20.21 1.30 -25.73
N SER A 310 -19.44 2.21 -26.27
CA SER A 310 -19.88 3.54 -26.74
C SER A 310 -19.30 3.86 -28.11
N ASP A 311 -19.54 5.06 -28.60
CA ASP A 311 -18.95 5.57 -29.85
C ASP A 311 -17.50 6.07 -29.69
N TYR A 312 -16.98 6.05 -28.47
CA TYR A 312 -15.63 6.50 -28.14
C TYR A 312 -14.86 5.45 -27.33
N THR A 313 -13.59 5.28 -27.66
CA THR A 313 -12.66 4.48 -26.88
C THR A 313 -11.78 5.38 -26.02
N THR A 314 -11.87 5.25 -24.69
CA THR A 314 -10.96 5.92 -23.77
C THR A 314 -9.54 5.38 -24.00
N GLY A 315 -8.63 6.23 -24.41
CA GLY A 315 -7.27 5.87 -24.77
C GLY A 315 -6.23 6.53 -23.87
N ILE A 316 -4.96 6.21 -24.13
CA ILE A 316 -3.83 6.65 -23.29
C ILE A 316 -3.77 8.18 -23.08
N LYS A 317 -4.14 8.98 -24.06
CA LYS A 317 -4.14 10.46 -23.97
C LYS A 317 -5.17 11.01 -23.00
N ASP A 318 -6.21 10.23 -22.69
CA ASP A 318 -7.26 10.64 -21.76
C ASP A 318 -6.81 10.46 -20.32
N TYR A 319 -6.06 9.40 -20.02
CA TYR A 319 -5.68 9.06 -18.65
C TYR A 319 -4.19 9.25 -18.32
N LEU A 320 -3.30 9.39 -19.29
CA LEU A 320 -1.86 9.60 -19.04
C LEU A 320 -1.44 11.04 -19.38
N GLY A 321 -0.79 11.70 -18.45
CA GLY A 321 -0.27 13.06 -18.62
C GLY A 321 0.77 13.42 -17.55
N PRO A 322 1.67 14.39 -17.80
CA PRO A 322 2.62 14.85 -16.81
C PRO A 322 1.90 15.55 -15.65
N GLY A 323 2.31 15.22 -14.42
CA GLY A 323 1.71 15.79 -13.20
C GLY A 323 0.25 15.43 -13.00
N LYS A 324 -0.22 14.33 -13.62
CA LYS A 324 -1.60 13.90 -13.62
C LYS A 324 -1.75 12.58 -12.88
N MET A 325 -2.78 12.49 -12.06
CA MET A 325 -3.22 11.25 -11.41
C MET A 325 -4.55 10.81 -12.02
N SER A 326 -4.61 9.57 -12.48
CA SER A 326 -5.83 8.95 -12.98
C SER A 326 -6.21 7.74 -12.15
N VAL A 327 -7.35 7.86 -11.49
CA VAL A 327 -7.95 6.77 -10.71
C VAL A 327 -8.95 6.04 -11.61
N LEU A 328 -8.69 4.76 -11.85
CA LEU A 328 -9.51 3.89 -12.69
C LEU A 328 -10.38 3.04 -11.77
N ASP A 329 -11.63 3.45 -11.60
CA ASP A 329 -12.61 2.74 -10.80
C ASP A 329 -13.05 1.47 -11.54
N LEU A 330 -12.55 0.33 -11.07
CA LEU A 330 -12.83 -1.01 -11.56
C LEU A 330 -13.90 -1.72 -10.73
N SER A 331 -14.51 -1.04 -9.77
CA SER A 331 -15.54 -1.63 -8.91
C SER A 331 -16.76 -2.08 -9.74
N GLY A 332 -17.41 -3.14 -9.29
CA GLY A 332 -18.58 -3.71 -9.99
C GLY A 332 -18.26 -4.52 -11.25
N MET A 333 -17.02 -4.52 -11.71
CA MET A 333 -16.59 -5.39 -12.79
C MET A 333 -16.35 -6.81 -12.25
N ASP A 334 -16.69 -7.82 -13.07
CA ASP A 334 -16.18 -9.15 -12.79
C ASP A 334 -14.66 -9.22 -13.02
N GLN A 335 -14.03 -10.28 -12.51
CA GLN A 335 -12.56 -10.41 -12.56
C GLN A 335 -12.02 -10.47 -14.00
N TYR A 336 -12.75 -11.00 -14.97
CA TYR A 336 -12.29 -11.08 -16.37
C TYR A 336 -12.25 -9.71 -17.01
N LEU A 337 -13.29 -8.91 -16.79
CA LEU A 337 -13.40 -7.56 -17.30
C LEU A 337 -12.37 -6.64 -16.64
N ALA A 338 -12.23 -6.71 -15.32
CA ALA A 338 -11.19 -5.96 -14.60
C ALA A 338 -9.78 -6.32 -15.08
N ASN A 339 -9.51 -7.61 -15.31
CA ASN A 339 -8.24 -8.08 -15.87
C ASN A 339 -8.00 -7.55 -17.28
N TYR A 340 -9.02 -7.57 -18.14
CA TYR A 340 -8.91 -7.06 -19.51
C TYR A 340 -8.60 -5.56 -19.52
N PHE A 341 -9.36 -4.75 -18.79
CA PHE A 341 -9.13 -3.30 -18.72
C PHE A 341 -7.75 -2.97 -18.15
N SER A 342 -7.37 -3.63 -17.07
CA SER A 342 -6.05 -3.43 -16.45
C SER A 342 -4.92 -3.82 -17.42
N PHE A 343 -5.05 -4.94 -18.11
CA PHE A 343 -4.06 -5.37 -19.11
C PHE A 343 -3.95 -4.36 -20.23
N ARG A 344 -5.06 -3.89 -20.79
CA ARG A 344 -5.08 -2.90 -21.87
C ARG A 344 -4.36 -1.62 -21.47
N ILE A 345 -4.71 -1.05 -20.29
CA ILE A 345 -4.10 0.18 -19.77
C ILE A 345 -2.60 0.01 -19.57
N LEU A 346 -2.18 -1.09 -18.92
CA LEU A 346 -0.76 -1.35 -18.67
C LEU A 346 0.02 -1.59 -19.97
N SER A 347 -0.60 -2.23 -20.99
CA SER A 347 0.01 -2.43 -22.31
C SER A 347 0.18 -1.10 -23.04
N GLU A 348 -0.85 -0.25 -23.10
CA GLU A 348 -0.78 1.07 -23.74
C GLU A 348 0.31 1.93 -23.08
N ILE A 349 0.42 1.93 -21.74
CA ILE A 349 1.48 2.64 -21.02
C ILE A 349 2.86 2.06 -21.38
N TYR A 350 3.00 0.75 -21.35
CA TYR A 350 4.26 0.08 -21.63
C TYR A 350 4.75 0.38 -23.06
N ASP A 351 3.87 0.27 -24.05
CA ASP A 351 4.16 0.54 -25.45
C ASP A 351 4.52 2.01 -25.69
N SER A 352 3.78 2.94 -25.09
CA SER A 352 4.07 4.38 -25.14
C SER A 352 5.43 4.73 -24.52
N LYS A 353 5.87 4.01 -23.50
CA LYS A 353 7.17 4.20 -22.87
C LYS A 353 8.31 3.59 -23.71
N ILE A 354 8.11 2.44 -24.34
CA ILE A 354 9.10 1.84 -25.25
C ILE A 354 9.28 2.70 -26.50
N SER A 355 8.18 3.16 -27.10
CA SER A 355 8.24 4.02 -28.28
C SER A 355 8.74 5.46 -27.99
N SER A 356 8.98 5.78 -26.72
CA SER A 356 9.34 7.12 -26.23
C SER A 356 8.30 8.21 -26.56
N GLU A 357 7.06 7.82 -26.84
CA GLU A 357 5.95 8.75 -27.05
C GLU A 357 5.63 9.52 -25.76
N PHE A 358 5.74 8.86 -24.59
CA PHE A 358 5.60 9.49 -23.28
C PHE A 358 6.94 9.44 -22.51
N LYS A 359 7.60 10.59 -22.36
CA LYS A 359 8.95 10.69 -21.78
C LYS A 359 9.02 10.70 -20.25
N TYR A 360 7.92 11.08 -19.57
CA TYR A 360 7.93 11.27 -18.11
C TYR A 360 7.81 9.94 -17.37
N PRO A 361 8.30 9.85 -16.10
CA PRO A 361 8.12 8.65 -15.29
C PRO A 361 6.64 8.41 -14.97
N VAL A 362 6.25 7.14 -14.95
CA VAL A 362 4.89 6.70 -14.62
C VAL A 362 4.91 5.83 -13.39
N PHE A 363 4.13 6.20 -12.39
CA PHE A 363 3.93 5.43 -11.15
C PHE A 363 2.58 4.73 -11.22
N ILE A 364 2.59 3.40 -11.19
CA ILE A 364 1.41 2.56 -11.29
C ILE A 364 1.13 1.95 -9.93
N PHE A 365 -0.04 2.22 -9.38
CA PHE A 365 -0.54 1.64 -8.13
C PHE A 365 -1.59 0.58 -8.47
N VAL A 366 -1.35 -0.65 -8.03
CA VAL A 366 -2.26 -1.78 -8.23
C VAL A 366 -2.83 -2.17 -6.88
N GLU A 367 -4.07 -1.74 -6.61
CA GLU A 367 -4.79 -2.11 -5.39
C GLU A 367 -5.28 -3.54 -5.48
N GLU A 368 -5.23 -4.27 -4.37
CA GLU A 368 -5.54 -5.70 -4.27
C GLU A 368 -4.82 -6.55 -5.34
N ALA A 369 -3.52 -6.29 -5.51
CA ALA A 369 -2.68 -6.87 -6.57
C ALA A 369 -2.75 -8.41 -6.63
N HIS A 370 -3.08 -9.08 -5.52
CA HIS A 370 -3.27 -10.52 -5.48
C HIS A 370 -4.42 -11.02 -6.39
N ASN A 371 -5.35 -10.15 -6.79
CA ASN A 371 -6.41 -10.50 -7.75
C ASN A 371 -5.91 -10.47 -9.20
N PHE A 372 -4.88 -9.69 -9.50
CA PHE A 372 -4.34 -9.50 -10.85
C PHE A 372 -3.13 -10.40 -11.15
N VAL A 373 -2.33 -10.72 -10.12
CA VAL A 373 -1.09 -11.50 -10.27
C VAL A 373 -0.98 -12.60 -9.20
N PRO A 374 -1.99 -13.53 -9.13
CA PRO A 374 -1.94 -14.64 -8.19
C PRO A 374 -0.87 -15.67 -8.59
N PRO A 375 -0.36 -16.48 -7.63
CA PRO A 375 0.64 -17.49 -7.91
C PRO A 375 0.17 -18.52 -8.95
N ARG A 376 1.07 -18.93 -9.85
CA ARG A 376 0.82 -20.00 -10.82
C ARG A 376 -0.32 -19.76 -11.82
N VAL A 377 -0.85 -18.55 -11.91
CA VAL A 377 -1.88 -18.18 -12.89
C VAL A 377 -1.23 -17.45 -14.05
N ASN A 378 -1.42 -17.98 -15.26
CA ASN A 378 -1.04 -17.33 -16.50
C ASN A 378 -2.27 -16.61 -17.06
N SER A 379 -2.27 -15.29 -16.95
CA SER A 379 -3.23 -14.40 -17.62
C SER A 379 -2.46 -13.24 -18.23
N ASN A 380 -3.05 -12.57 -19.22
CA ASN A 380 -2.41 -11.44 -19.89
C ASN A 380 -2.00 -10.34 -18.90
N ILE A 381 -2.86 -10.03 -17.93
CA ILE A 381 -2.55 -9.03 -16.91
C ILE A 381 -1.43 -9.50 -15.98
N ALA A 382 -1.41 -10.76 -15.55
CA ALA A 382 -0.33 -11.29 -14.72
C ALA A 382 1.01 -11.26 -15.48
N GLY A 383 1.02 -11.65 -16.75
CA GLY A 383 2.18 -11.54 -17.62
C GLY A 383 2.69 -10.10 -17.78
N MET A 384 1.79 -9.14 -17.94
CA MET A 384 2.15 -7.71 -18.06
C MET A 384 2.71 -7.16 -16.76
N ILE A 385 2.10 -7.45 -15.60
CA ILE A 385 2.63 -7.03 -14.30
C ILE A 385 4.02 -7.62 -14.06
N LYS A 386 4.22 -8.91 -14.32
CA LYS A 386 5.54 -9.57 -14.25
C LYS A 386 6.58 -8.89 -15.16
N LYS A 387 6.18 -8.56 -16.39
CA LYS A 387 7.04 -7.86 -17.35
C LYS A 387 7.44 -6.48 -16.86
N ILE A 388 6.48 -5.71 -16.33
CA ILE A 388 6.73 -4.38 -15.73
C ILE A 388 7.65 -4.53 -14.51
N ALA A 389 7.41 -5.50 -13.63
CA ALA A 389 8.23 -5.75 -12.45
C ALA A 389 9.69 -6.09 -12.83
N ALA A 390 9.90 -6.88 -13.91
CA ALA A 390 11.23 -7.29 -14.34
C ALA A 390 12.01 -6.19 -15.05
N GLU A 391 11.38 -5.37 -15.89
CA GLU A 391 12.08 -4.46 -16.79
C GLU A 391 11.53 -3.03 -16.86
N GLY A 392 10.38 -2.75 -16.24
CA GLY A 392 9.70 -1.42 -16.28
C GLY A 392 10.60 -0.27 -15.89
N ARG A 393 11.52 -0.48 -14.94
CA ARG A 393 12.48 0.53 -14.49
C ARG A 393 13.35 1.10 -15.62
N LYS A 394 13.65 0.31 -16.65
CA LYS A 394 14.46 0.73 -17.81
C LYS A 394 13.73 1.78 -18.65
N PHE A 395 12.40 1.72 -18.62
CA PHE A 395 11.51 2.59 -19.39
C PHE A 395 10.87 3.69 -18.52
N GLY A 396 11.21 3.76 -17.22
CA GLY A 396 10.63 4.73 -16.29
C GLY A 396 9.20 4.40 -15.90
N ILE A 397 8.86 3.12 -15.79
CA ILE A 397 7.60 2.62 -15.24
C ILE A 397 7.90 2.03 -13.86
N PHE A 398 7.25 2.55 -12.83
CA PHE A 398 7.46 2.18 -11.43
C PHE A 398 6.18 1.61 -10.86
N LEU A 399 6.24 0.34 -10.43
CA LEU A 399 5.11 -0.41 -9.91
C LEU A 399 5.05 -0.28 -8.39
N THR A 400 3.85 -0.02 -7.87
CA THR A 400 3.51 -0.17 -6.46
C THR A 400 2.40 -1.21 -6.36
N VAL A 401 2.71 -2.36 -5.76
CA VAL A 401 1.71 -3.40 -5.47
C VAL A 401 1.17 -3.20 -4.06
N ILE A 402 -0.14 -3.22 -3.93
CA ILE A 402 -0.84 -3.00 -2.67
C ILE A 402 -1.70 -4.23 -2.40
N THR A 403 -1.54 -4.87 -1.23
CA THR A 403 -2.28 -6.08 -0.92
C THR A 403 -2.43 -6.33 0.57
N GLN A 404 -3.54 -6.97 0.93
CA GLN A 404 -3.75 -7.55 2.26
C GLN A 404 -3.30 -9.02 2.35
N ARG A 405 -2.89 -9.63 1.25
CA ARG A 405 -2.55 -11.05 1.15
C ARG A 405 -1.23 -11.26 0.40
N PRO A 406 -0.08 -10.89 0.99
CA PRO A 406 1.24 -11.08 0.35
C PRO A 406 1.48 -12.53 -0.10
N GLY A 407 1.07 -13.52 0.71
CA GLY A 407 1.18 -14.93 0.36
C GLY A 407 0.35 -15.39 -0.85
N LYS A 408 -0.54 -14.52 -1.37
CA LYS A 408 -1.34 -14.76 -2.58
C LYS A 408 -0.89 -13.93 -3.80
N ILE A 409 0.24 -13.27 -3.73
CA ILE A 409 0.89 -12.64 -4.88
C ILE A 409 1.96 -13.60 -5.41
N ASP A 410 2.18 -13.55 -6.71
CA ASP A 410 3.31 -14.25 -7.35
C ASP A 410 4.64 -13.80 -6.72
N ALA A 411 5.44 -14.79 -6.29
CA ALA A 411 6.66 -14.52 -5.53
C ALA A 411 7.71 -13.73 -6.33
N ASP A 412 7.77 -13.92 -7.65
CA ASP A 412 8.71 -13.19 -8.50
C ASP A 412 8.37 -11.69 -8.54
N VAL A 413 7.07 -11.35 -8.59
CA VAL A 413 6.63 -9.93 -8.55
C VAL A 413 6.93 -9.31 -7.19
N LEU A 414 6.63 -10.01 -6.10
CA LEU A 414 6.86 -9.49 -4.75
C LEU A 414 8.35 -9.29 -4.47
N SER A 415 9.22 -10.21 -4.93
CA SER A 415 10.67 -10.10 -4.77
C SER A 415 11.31 -8.99 -5.62
N GLN A 416 10.67 -8.58 -6.72
CA GLN A 416 11.10 -7.41 -7.50
C GLN A 416 10.76 -6.07 -6.82
N CYS A 417 9.87 -6.07 -5.82
CA CYS A 417 9.61 -4.91 -4.98
C CYS A 417 10.66 -4.81 -3.87
N ASN A 418 11.86 -4.31 -4.22
CA ASN A 418 12.98 -4.22 -3.29
C ASN A 418 12.73 -3.29 -2.10
N SER A 419 11.68 -2.48 -2.17
CA SER A 419 11.23 -1.63 -1.06
C SER A 419 9.85 -2.07 -0.60
N GLN A 420 9.67 -2.13 0.70
CA GLN A 420 8.40 -2.55 1.30
C GLN A 420 8.00 -1.61 2.43
N ILE A 421 6.71 -1.28 2.47
CA ILE A 421 6.05 -0.61 3.59
C ILE A 421 5.06 -1.61 4.16
N ILE A 422 5.34 -2.07 5.36
CA ILE A 422 4.65 -3.19 5.98
C ILE A 422 3.93 -2.65 7.22
N LEU A 423 2.63 -2.62 7.17
CA LEU A 423 1.78 -2.32 8.31
C LEU A 423 1.48 -3.62 9.07
N ARG A 424 0.57 -3.58 10.06
CA ARG A 424 0.22 -4.76 10.84
C ARG A 424 -0.18 -5.95 9.97
N VAL A 425 0.47 -7.10 10.19
CA VAL A 425 0.18 -8.40 9.56
C VAL A 425 0.27 -9.47 10.64
N THR A 426 -0.83 -10.20 10.86
CA THR A 426 -0.93 -11.23 11.90
C THR A 426 -0.91 -12.66 11.35
N ASN A 427 -1.21 -12.84 10.05
CA ASN A 427 -1.27 -14.17 9.43
C ASN A 427 0.14 -14.71 9.18
N PRO A 428 0.52 -15.91 9.72
CA PRO A 428 1.85 -16.47 9.54
C PRO A 428 2.23 -16.76 8.08
N ILE A 429 1.27 -17.11 7.21
CA ILE A 429 1.52 -17.37 5.79
C ILE A 429 1.95 -16.06 5.10
N ASP A 430 1.28 -14.96 5.42
CA ASP A 430 1.58 -13.65 4.86
C ASP A 430 2.90 -13.10 5.43
N GLN A 431 3.17 -13.31 6.72
CA GLN A 431 4.46 -12.98 7.33
C GLN A 431 5.63 -13.74 6.68
N ASN A 432 5.46 -15.03 6.42
CA ASN A 432 6.48 -15.83 5.73
C ASN A 432 6.74 -15.34 4.30
N ALA A 433 5.70 -14.94 3.57
CA ALA A 433 5.86 -14.35 2.24
C ALA A 433 6.65 -13.02 2.28
N ILE A 434 6.41 -12.19 3.29
CA ILE A 434 7.15 -10.95 3.54
C ILE A 434 8.62 -11.27 3.81
N LEU A 435 8.90 -12.17 4.73
CA LEU A 435 10.27 -12.58 5.10
C LEU A 435 11.04 -13.11 3.89
N GLN A 436 10.41 -13.92 3.05
CA GLN A 436 11.05 -14.50 1.86
C GLN A 436 11.28 -13.49 0.74
N SER A 437 10.49 -12.42 0.67
CA SER A 437 10.59 -11.40 -0.40
C SER A 437 11.43 -10.18 -0.02
N SER A 438 11.79 -10.02 1.25
CA SER A 438 12.53 -8.86 1.75
C SER A 438 13.97 -9.21 2.11
N GLU A 439 14.93 -8.50 1.53
CA GLU A 439 16.35 -8.69 1.85
C GLU A 439 16.79 -8.00 3.15
N ASN A 440 16.02 -7.01 3.62
CA ASN A 440 16.44 -6.09 4.69
C ASN A 440 15.56 -6.18 5.96
N ILE A 441 14.68 -7.15 6.05
CA ILE A 441 13.87 -7.36 7.24
C ILE A 441 14.57 -8.34 8.18
N THR A 442 14.64 -7.98 9.47
CA THR A 442 15.22 -8.85 10.52
C THR A 442 14.12 -9.67 11.20
N GLU A 443 14.49 -10.78 11.82
CA GLU A 443 13.54 -11.60 12.62
C GLU A 443 12.87 -10.77 13.72
N SER A 444 13.62 -9.91 14.39
CA SER A 444 13.12 -8.99 15.42
C SER A 444 12.05 -8.04 14.88
N LEU A 445 12.22 -7.50 13.65
CA LEU A 445 11.19 -6.68 13.00
C LEU A 445 9.93 -7.49 12.65
N MET A 446 10.10 -8.78 12.29
CA MET A 446 8.97 -9.66 11.99
C MET A 446 8.13 -9.98 13.23
N GLU A 447 8.77 -10.15 14.40
CA GLU A 447 8.08 -10.42 15.67
C GLU A 447 7.15 -9.26 16.08
N ASP A 448 7.48 -8.04 15.69
CA ASP A 448 6.69 -6.86 16.04
C ASP A 448 5.54 -6.57 15.05
N LEU A 449 5.54 -7.17 13.86
CA LEU A 449 4.48 -6.91 12.87
C LEU A 449 3.05 -7.13 13.39
N PRO A 450 2.75 -8.16 14.21
CA PRO A 450 1.40 -8.34 14.74
C PRO A 450 0.96 -7.27 15.74
N SER A 451 1.93 -6.63 16.41
CA SER A 451 1.70 -5.67 17.51
C SER A 451 1.63 -4.22 17.04
N LEU A 452 1.94 -3.93 15.78
CA LEU A 452 1.87 -2.58 15.23
C LEU A 452 0.46 -1.98 15.39
N ASP A 453 0.39 -0.73 15.80
CA ASP A 453 -0.85 0.03 15.86
C ASP A 453 -1.35 0.43 14.46
N THR A 454 -2.64 0.77 14.37
CA THR A 454 -3.21 1.27 13.11
C THR A 454 -2.47 2.52 12.64
N GLY A 455 -1.96 2.48 11.41
CA GLY A 455 -1.17 3.55 10.81
C GLY A 455 0.30 3.55 11.23
N GLU A 456 0.77 2.56 11.98
CA GLU A 456 2.20 2.29 12.12
C GLU A 456 2.67 1.38 11.00
N ALA A 457 3.89 1.61 10.55
CA ALA A 457 4.49 0.86 9.46
C ALA A 457 6.00 0.66 9.64
N ILE A 458 6.48 -0.52 9.29
CA ILE A 458 7.89 -0.81 9.09
C ILE A 458 8.23 -0.51 7.63
N ILE A 459 9.25 0.28 7.39
CA ILE A 459 9.76 0.59 6.05
C ILE A 459 11.14 -0.02 5.89
N VAL A 460 11.30 -0.79 4.80
CA VAL A 460 12.57 -1.43 4.44
C VAL A 460 12.88 -1.22 2.96
N GLY A 461 14.15 -1.40 2.60
CA GLY A 461 14.62 -1.35 1.21
C GLY A 461 15.21 -0.02 0.80
N GLU A 462 15.36 0.21 -0.50
CA GLU A 462 16.11 1.34 -1.05
C GLU A 462 15.43 2.71 -0.88
N ILE A 463 14.16 2.75 -0.48
CA ILE A 463 13.45 4.00 -0.20
C ILE A 463 13.87 4.64 1.13
N VAL A 464 14.57 3.92 1.99
CA VAL A 464 15.08 4.41 3.29
C VAL A 464 16.56 4.09 3.43
N LYS A 465 17.28 4.86 4.24
CA LYS A 465 18.71 4.60 4.52
C LYS A 465 18.92 3.37 5.42
N MET A 466 17.91 3.02 6.21
CA MET A 466 17.89 1.88 7.14
C MET A 466 16.46 1.50 7.46
N PRO A 467 16.19 0.26 7.89
CA PRO A 467 14.86 -0.14 8.36
C PRO A 467 14.35 0.78 9.46
N VAL A 468 13.12 1.26 9.34
CA VAL A 468 12.53 2.23 10.27
C VAL A 468 11.07 1.92 10.55
N ILE A 469 10.64 2.12 11.79
CA ILE A 469 9.23 2.14 12.18
C ILE A 469 8.76 3.59 12.19
N ILE A 470 7.61 3.84 11.61
CA ILE A 470 6.99 5.16 11.55
C ILE A 470 5.53 5.12 11.97
N LYS A 471 5.04 6.26 12.43
CA LYS A 471 3.61 6.59 12.39
C LYS A 471 3.35 7.36 11.09
N VAL A 472 2.56 6.79 10.19
CA VAL A 472 2.21 7.44 8.92
C VAL A 472 1.45 8.73 9.22
N ARG A 473 1.80 9.82 8.51
CA ARG A 473 1.11 11.11 8.66
C ARG A 473 -0.33 11.03 8.20
N ASP A 474 -1.10 11.94 8.67
CA ASP A 474 -2.45 12.15 8.17
C ASP A 474 -2.42 12.52 6.68
N ARG A 475 -3.30 11.90 5.89
CA ARG A 475 -3.48 12.29 4.47
C ARG A 475 -4.16 13.65 4.36
N GLU A 476 -3.83 14.40 3.32
CA GLU A 476 -4.43 15.70 3.02
C GLU A 476 -5.76 15.55 2.28
N THR A 477 -5.85 14.50 1.48
CA THR A 477 -7.04 14.18 0.68
C THR A 477 -8.14 13.49 1.51
N LYS A 478 -9.39 13.63 1.04
CA LYS A 478 -10.56 13.01 1.67
C LYS A 478 -10.45 11.47 1.61
N PRO A 479 -10.69 10.75 2.72
CA PRO A 479 -10.75 9.30 2.71
C PRO A 479 -11.89 8.79 1.82
N GLY A 480 -11.60 7.74 1.02
CA GLY A 480 -12.60 6.93 0.34
C GLY A 480 -12.85 5.62 1.09
N GLY A 481 -13.75 4.79 0.56
CA GLY A 481 -13.99 3.46 1.13
C GLY A 481 -14.51 3.50 2.57
N SER A 482 -15.32 4.53 2.93
CA SER A 482 -15.86 4.60 4.29
C SER A 482 -16.68 3.33 4.56
N ASP A 483 -16.27 2.56 5.54
CA ASP A 483 -17.11 1.54 6.14
C ASP A 483 -18.45 2.18 6.51
N ILE A 484 -19.51 1.41 6.29
CA ILE A 484 -20.85 1.82 6.69
C ILE A 484 -20.82 2.10 8.19
N ASP A 485 -21.19 3.31 8.61
CA ASP A 485 -21.38 3.61 10.04
C ASP A 485 -22.60 2.84 10.56
N ILE A 486 -22.32 1.58 10.92
CA ILE A 486 -23.33 0.65 11.42
C ILE A 486 -24.09 1.26 12.62
N ILE A 487 -23.38 1.99 13.48
CA ILE A 487 -24.00 2.56 14.69
C ILE A 487 -25.01 3.64 14.33
N SER A 488 -24.64 4.55 13.43
CA SER A 488 -25.55 5.60 12.95
C SER A 488 -26.75 5.01 12.22
N LEU A 489 -26.54 4.06 11.31
CA LEU A 489 -27.63 3.41 10.58
C LEU A 489 -28.55 2.61 11.50
N LEU A 490 -28.02 1.92 12.52
CA LEU A 490 -28.87 1.24 13.51
C LEU A 490 -29.67 2.21 14.39
N LYS A 491 -29.14 3.39 14.67
CA LYS A 491 -29.91 4.45 15.34
C LYS A 491 -31.04 4.96 14.46
N GLU A 492 -30.74 5.28 13.19
CA GLU A 492 -31.75 5.68 12.21
C GLU A 492 -32.85 4.63 12.06
N ALA A 493 -32.47 3.36 11.84
CA ALA A 493 -33.44 2.26 11.74
C ALA A 493 -34.30 2.14 13.00
N ARG A 494 -33.73 2.30 14.19
CA ARG A 494 -34.48 2.29 15.45
C ARG A 494 -35.47 3.45 15.53
N ASP A 495 -35.07 4.62 15.09
CA ASP A 495 -35.93 5.81 15.09
C ASP A 495 -37.06 5.68 14.05
N GLU A 496 -36.80 5.09 12.90
CA GLU A 496 -37.83 4.75 11.93
C GLU A 496 -38.86 3.74 12.49
N VAL A 497 -38.38 2.68 13.13
CA VAL A 497 -39.28 1.70 13.79
C VAL A 497 -40.12 2.36 14.87
N ARG A 498 -39.56 3.28 15.66
CA ARG A 498 -40.33 4.06 16.64
C ARG A 498 -41.39 4.94 15.99
N LYS A 499 -41.08 5.60 14.86
CA LYS A 499 -42.05 6.38 14.08
C LYS A 499 -43.15 5.49 13.51
N MET A 500 -42.81 4.34 12.94
CA MET A 500 -43.79 3.38 12.41
C MET A 500 -44.74 2.83 13.47
N ASN A 501 -44.27 2.66 14.69
CA ASN A 501 -45.06 2.15 15.82
C ASN A 501 -45.74 3.23 16.63
N ASN A 502 -45.62 4.50 16.24
CA ASN A 502 -46.30 5.61 16.93
C ASN A 502 -47.82 5.56 16.61
N PRO A 503 -48.71 5.42 17.63
CA PRO A 503 -50.15 5.32 17.43
C PRO A 503 -50.79 6.46 16.62
N ASP A 504 -50.20 7.65 16.70
CA ASP A 504 -50.70 8.84 15.99
C ASP A 504 -50.35 8.82 14.48
N GLU A 505 -49.20 8.24 14.11
CA GLU A 505 -48.84 8.05 12.69
C GLU A 505 -49.60 6.90 12.06
N ILE A 506 -49.88 5.82 12.81
CA ILE A 506 -50.71 4.74 12.37
C ILE A 506 -52.14 5.23 12.08
N LYS A 507 -52.71 6.09 12.96
CA LYS A 507 -53.99 6.73 12.76
C LYS A 507 -54.03 7.63 11.51
N LYS A 508 -52.95 8.41 11.26
CA LYS A 508 -52.81 9.24 10.05
C LYS A 508 -52.78 8.42 8.78
N LYS A 509 -52.01 7.33 8.77
CA LYS A 509 -51.91 6.42 7.62
C LYS A 509 -53.24 5.70 7.30
N ASN A 510 -53.96 5.26 8.36
CA ASN A 510 -55.26 4.65 8.22
C ASN A 510 -56.33 5.65 7.77
N LYS A 511 -56.20 6.94 8.14
CA LYS A 511 -57.12 7.99 7.71
C LYS A 511 -56.96 8.38 6.25
N ASN A 512 -55.70 8.29 5.72
CA ASN A 512 -55.41 8.53 4.31
C ASN A 512 -55.80 7.34 3.43
N LEU A 513 -55.80 6.13 3.97
CA LEU A 513 -56.28 4.90 3.26
C LEU A 513 -57.80 4.77 3.23
N LEU A 514 -58.52 5.43 4.13
CA LEU A 514 -59.98 5.43 4.22
C LEU A 514 -60.63 6.68 3.62
N GLY A 515 -59.82 7.63 3.10
CA GLY A 515 -60.32 8.91 2.55
C GLY A 515 -60.58 8.91 1.05
N ASP A 516 -60.36 7.79 0.32
CA ASP A 516 -60.63 7.62 -1.12
C ASP A 516 -61.76 6.63 -1.40
N PHE A 517 -62.75 6.55 -0.50
CA PHE A 517 -64.02 5.88 -0.74
C PHE A 517 -65.18 6.82 -0.50
#